data_3e1b75367daf47cb5d4de5f3b997f51f
#
_entry.id   3e1b75367daf47cb5d4de5f3b997f51f
#
_cell.length_a   1.000
_cell.length_b   1.000
_cell.length_c   1.000
_cell.angle_alpha   90.00
_cell.angle_beta   90.00
_cell.angle_gamma   90.00
#
_symmetry.space_group_name_H-M   'P 1'
#
loop_
_entity.id
_entity.type
_entity.pdbx_description
1 polymer ?
#
loop_
_entity_poly.entity_id
_entity_poly.type
_entity_poly.pdbx_seq_one_letter_code
_entity_poly.pdbx_strand_id
1 'polypeptide(L)'
;MRRTFNFLLLFFLSVMTVMAAPGDLQEKLAALKGISGIEKLQSDYYPEKYVVRITQQVDPKDPAAGTFTQRVIVGHVGYDRPTIIVTEGYGAAYALNPKYQEELSKLLNANLVFVEYRYFLESTPEPKNWDYLTAENSAYDLHNVRNTFKQIYPEKWISTGISKGGQTTMLYRAFFPDDVDFSVPYVGPLCKGVEDGRHEPFLRKVGTKAERERIQDFQLEVLKRKSDMLPLLESYCKNKNLTFRIPMPEVLDYCVLEYSFALWQWGTCLLYTSPSPRDYAA
;
A
#
# COMPACT_ATOMS: atom_id res chain seq x y z
N MET A 1 -67.53 43.33 10.30
CA MET A 1 -66.92 41.99 10.24
C MET A 1 -65.87 42.00 9.12
N ARG A 2 -64.58 42.11 9.48
CA ARG A 2 -63.46 42.01 8.54
C ARG A 2 -62.81 40.65 8.72
N ARG A 3 -62.83 39.84 7.70
CA ARG A 3 -62.09 38.55 7.66
C ARG A 3 -60.67 38.82 7.11
N THR A 4 -59.67 38.66 7.94
CA THR A 4 -58.25 38.62 7.57
C THR A 4 -57.90 37.23 7.04
N PHE A 5 -57.46 37.19 5.81
CA PHE A 5 -56.91 36.00 5.15
C PHE A 5 -55.39 35.98 5.44
N ASN A 6 -54.94 35.01 6.23
CA ASN A 6 -53.52 34.73 6.43
C ASN A 6 -53.01 33.84 5.30
N PHE A 7 -52.15 34.37 4.44
CA PHE A 7 -51.37 33.62 3.49
C PHE A 7 -50.14 33.03 4.20
N LEU A 8 -50.14 31.73 4.38
CA LEU A 8 -48.97 30.95 4.85
C LEU A 8 -48.08 30.69 3.64
N LEU A 9 -46.98 31.43 3.51
CA LEU A 9 -45.97 31.22 2.47
C LEU A 9 -45.05 30.06 2.91
N LEU A 10 -45.26 28.86 2.43
CA LEU A 10 -44.38 27.72 2.62
C LEU A 10 -43.15 27.88 1.69
N PHE A 11 -42.03 28.30 2.28
CA PHE A 11 -40.74 28.27 1.62
C PHE A 11 -40.23 26.84 1.58
N PHE A 12 -40.38 26.14 0.42
CA PHE A 12 -39.67 24.90 0.13
C PHE A 12 -38.23 25.26 -0.17
N LEU A 13 -37.35 25.07 0.81
CA LEU A 13 -35.90 25.03 0.59
C LEU A 13 -35.58 23.68 -0.07
N SER A 14 -35.60 23.61 -1.39
CA SER A 14 -35.02 22.48 -2.12
C SER A 14 -33.51 22.52 -1.95
N VAL A 15 -32.99 21.68 -1.07
CA VAL A 15 -31.56 21.35 -1.05
C VAL A 15 -31.29 20.56 -2.34
N MET A 16 -30.86 21.24 -3.39
CA MET A 16 -30.26 20.60 -4.54
C MET A 16 -28.91 20.01 -4.08
N THR A 17 -28.90 18.73 -3.78
CA THR A 17 -27.65 17.95 -3.81
C THR A 17 -27.17 17.98 -5.25
N VAL A 18 -26.18 18.80 -5.53
CA VAL A 18 -25.46 18.76 -6.81
C VAL A 18 -24.71 17.43 -6.82
N MET A 19 -25.35 16.42 -7.38
CA MET A 19 -24.64 15.20 -7.78
C MET A 19 -23.72 15.62 -8.93
N ALA A 20 -22.39 15.55 -8.71
CA ALA A 20 -21.43 15.78 -9.78
C ALA A 20 -21.75 14.87 -10.96
N ALA A 21 -21.78 15.43 -12.18
CA ALA A 21 -22.03 14.65 -13.38
C ALA A 21 -20.93 13.56 -13.53
N PRO A 22 -21.30 12.34 -13.97
CA PRO A 22 -20.30 11.31 -14.28
C PRO A 22 -19.30 11.84 -15.32
N GLY A 23 -18.00 11.87 -14.95
CA GLY A 23 -16.91 12.40 -15.79
C GLY A 23 -16.25 13.70 -15.27
N ASP A 24 -16.87 14.41 -14.33
CA ASP A 24 -16.29 15.62 -13.72
C ASP A 24 -14.91 15.35 -13.07
N LEU A 25 -14.73 14.20 -12.42
CA LEU A 25 -13.46 13.84 -11.80
C LEU A 25 -12.33 13.66 -12.84
N GLN A 26 -12.62 13.02 -13.98
CA GLN A 26 -11.60 12.83 -15.02
C GLN A 26 -11.10 14.17 -15.57
N GLU A 27 -11.99 15.13 -15.78
CA GLU A 27 -11.64 16.48 -16.24
C GLU A 27 -10.80 17.21 -15.18
N LYS A 28 -11.18 17.15 -13.90
CA LYS A 28 -10.41 17.72 -12.80
C LYS A 28 -9.02 17.09 -12.64
N LEU A 29 -8.93 15.76 -12.78
CA LEU A 29 -7.64 15.06 -12.76
C LEU A 29 -6.75 15.52 -13.92
N ALA A 30 -7.33 15.66 -15.13
CA ALA A 30 -6.58 16.11 -16.30
C ALA A 30 -6.10 17.56 -16.21
N ALA A 31 -6.78 18.39 -15.42
CA ALA A 31 -6.40 19.79 -15.19
C ALA A 31 -5.24 19.93 -14.17
N LEU A 32 -4.91 18.89 -13.40
CA LEU A 32 -3.84 18.95 -12.42
C LEU A 32 -2.47 18.98 -13.09
N LYS A 33 -1.61 19.88 -12.63
CA LYS A 33 -0.23 19.96 -13.13
C LYS A 33 0.55 18.68 -12.81
N GLY A 34 1.29 18.19 -13.78
CA GLY A 34 2.15 17.00 -13.62
C GLY A 34 1.44 15.68 -13.87
N ILE A 35 0.14 15.68 -14.16
CA ILE A 35 -0.57 14.46 -14.59
C ILE A 35 -0.26 14.19 -16.06
N SER A 36 0.22 12.99 -16.34
CA SER A 36 0.63 12.55 -17.69
C SER A 36 -0.22 11.41 -18.28
N GLY A 37 -1.08 10.81 -17.49
CA GLY A 37 -1.97 9.75 -17.93
C GLY A 37 -3.09 9.48 -16.94
N ILE A 38 -4.29 9.18 -17.46
CA ILE A 38 -5.46 8.85 -16.67
C ILE A 38 -6.16 7.67 -17.37
N GLU A 39 -6.43 6.63 -16.59
CA GLU A 39 -7.12 5.44 -17.05
C GLU A 39 -8.23 5.08 -16.07
N LYS A 40 -9.46 4.94 -16.58
CA LYS A 40 -10.61 4.56 -15.75
C LYS A 40 -10.56 3.08 -15.43
N LEU A 41 -10.76 2.74 -14.15
CA LEU A 41 -10.84 1.38 -13.65
C LEU A 41 -12.28 1.04 -13.23
N GLN A 42 -12.61 -0.24 -13.25
CA GLN A 42 -13.81 -0.74 -12.61
C GLN A 42 -13.57 -0.85 -11.08
N SER A 43 -14.62 -0.65 -10.29
CA SER A 43 -14.62 -0.84 -8.86
C SER A 43 -15.98 -1.27 -8.35
N ASP A 44 -15.96 -2.21 -7.39
CA ASP A 44 -17.17 -2.65 -6.69
C ASP A 44 -17.52 -1.71 -5.52
N TYR A 45 -16.62 -0.79 -5.15
CA TYR A 45 -16.71 0.01 -3.93
C TYR A 45 -16.65 1.52 -4.15
N TYR A 46 -15.86 1.97 -5.12
CA TYR A 46 -15.75 3.40 -5.42
C TYR A 46 -16.63 3.73 -6.63
N PRO A 47 -17.52 4.74 -6.55
CA PRO A 47 -18.32 5.20 -7.70
C PRO A 47 -17.48 5.51 -8.94
N GLU A 48 -16.27 6.06 -8.72
CA GLU A 48 -15.28 6.26 -9.75
C GLU A 48 -13.90 5.83 -9.25
N LYS A 49 -13.15 5.13 -10.10
CA LYS A 49 -11.78 4.69 -9.81
C LYS A 49 -10.89 4.90 -11.03
N TYR A 50 -9.68 5.40 -10.81
CA TYR A 50 -8.73 5.71 -11.88
C TYR A 50 -7.32 5.28 -11.50
N VAL A 51 -6.51 4.90 -12.52
CA VAL A 51 -5.05 5.00 -12.46
C VAL A 51 -4.68 6.37 -12.98
N VAL A 52 -3.83 7.05 -12.24
CA VAL A 52 -3.27 8.35 -12.60
C VAL A 52 -1.76 8.23 -12.62
N ARG A 53 -1.12 8.80 -13.62
CA ARG A 53 0.34 8.87 -13.73
C ARG A 53 0.78 10.30 -13.46
N ILE A 54 1.57 10.48 -12.38
CA ILE A 54 2.09 11.78 -11.97
C ILE A 54 3.60 11.86 -12.20
N THR A 55 4.05 13.01 -12.67
CA THR A 55 5.48 13.29 -12.83
C THR A 55 6.11 13.60 -11.48
N GLN A 56 7.19 12.89 -11.15
CA GLN A 56 8.00 13.07 -9.94
C GLN A 56 9.44 13.44 -10.30
N GLN A 57 10.11 14.16 -9.40
CA GLN A 57 11.55 14.38 -9.51
C GLN A 57 12.31 13.13 -9.04
N VAL A 58 13.34 12.73 -9.76
CA VAL A 58 14.26 11.66 -9.32
C VAL A 58 14.93 12.07 -8.01
N ASP A 59 15.48 13.29 -7.99
CA ASP A 59 15.95 13.95 -6.77
C ASP A 59 15.23 15.31 -6.62
N PRO A 60 14.39 15.49 -5.59
CA PRO A 60 13.73 16.77 -5.33
C PRO A 60 14.68 17.94 -5.06
N LYS A 61 15.93 17.64 -4.66
CA LYS A 61 16.97 18.65 -4.36
C LYS A 61 17.83 18.99 -5.57
N ASP A 62 17.83 18.14 -6.60
CA ASP A 62 18.56 18.35 -7.84
C ASP A 62 17.65 18.13 -9.06
N PRO A 63 17.05 19.17 -9.62
CA PRO A 63 16.23 19.06 -10.82
C PRO A 63 16.98 18.50 -12.05
N ALA A 64 18.31 18.55 -12.07
CA ALA A 64 19.13 18.00 -13.16
C ALA A 64 19.17 16.47 -13.13
N ALA A 65 18.82 15.83 -12.01
CA ALA A 65 18.69 14.38 -11.92
C ALA A 65 17.53 13.81 -12.77
N GLY A 66 16.65 14.68 -13.29
CA GLY A 66 15.57 14.30 -14.17
C GLY A 66 14.27 13.95 -13.43
N THR A 67 13.33 13.40 -14.18
CA THR A 67 11.99 13.05 -13.69
C THR A 67 11.64 11.61 -14.02
N PHE A 68 10.68 11.06 -13.31
CA PHE A 68 10.05 9.78 -13.62
C PHE A 68 8.54 9.87 -13.47
N THR A 69 7.85 8.85 -13.93
CA THR A 69 6.39 8.74 -13.80
C THR A 69 6.05 7.80 -12.65
N GLN A 70 5.22 8.26 -11.73
CA GLN A 70 4.73 7.45 -10.61
C GLN A 70 3.26 7.11 -10.78
N ARG A 71 2.91 5.85 -10.51
CA ARG A 71 1.52 5.38 -10.53
C ARG A 71 0.80 5.69 -9.24
N VAL A 72 -0.39 6.27 -9.36
CA VAL A 72 -1.31 6.54 -8.27
C VAL A 72 -2.68 5.97 -8.61
N ILE A 73 -3.30 5.25 -7.69
CA ILE A 73 -4.68 4.78 -7.84
C ILE A 73 -5.60 5.69 -7.04
N VAL A 74 -6.61 6.24 -7.69
CA VAL A 74 -7.59 7.14 -7.08
C VAL A 74 -8.94 6.45 -7.02
N GLY A 75 -9.52 6.37 -5.81
CA GLY A 75 -10.90 5.97 -5.59
C GLY A 75 -11.71 7.16 -5.10
N HIS A 76 -12.73 7.56 -5.84
CA HIS A 76 -13.53 8.73 -5.53
C HIS A 76 -14.86 8.35 -4.90
N VAL A 77 -15.22 9.05 -3.82
CA VAL A 77 -16.50 8.95 -3.13
C VAL A 77 -17.22 10.30 -3.14
N GLY A 78 -16.49 11.40 -3.04
CA GLY A 78 -17.04 12.75 -3.05
C GLY A 78 -15.99 13.82 -2.72
N TYR A 79 -16.20 15.04 -3.22
CA TYR A 79 -15.27 16.16 -3.00
C TYR A 79 -15.30 16.70 -1.57
N ASP A 80 -16.43 16.49 -0.87
CA ASP A 80 -16.70 16.86 0.53
C ASP A 80 -16.32 15.76 1.53
N ARG A 81 -15.56 14.75 1.07
CA ARG A 81 -15.16 13.61 1.89
C ARG A 81 -13.68 13.67 2.25
N PRO A 82 -13.31 13.12 3.42
CA PRO A 82 -11.89 12.98 3.74
C PRO A 82 -11.18 12.10 2.71
N THR A 83 -9.85 12.18 2.68
CA THR A 83 -9.02 11.43 1.74
C THR A 83 -8.01 10.58 2.50
N ILE A 84 -7.96 9.30 2.17
CA ILE A 84 -6.94 8.38 2.66
C ILE A 84 -5.80 8.35 1.64
N ILE A 85 -4.61 8.77 2.05
CA ILE A 85 -3.39 8.53 1.27
C ILE A 85 -2.71 7.26 1.78
N VAL A 86 -2.66 6.24 0.93
CA VAL A 86 -1.94 4.99 1.23
C VAL A 86 -0.50 5.15 0.81
N THR A 87 0.39 5.11 1.80
CA THR A 87 1.83 5.23 1.64
C THR A 87 2.42 3.83 1.48
N GLU A 88 2.32 3.26 0.29
CA GLU A 88 2.81 1.90 0.03
C GLU A 88 4.32 1.79 0.26
N GLY A 89 4.81 0.59 0.51
CA GLY A 89 6.23 0.31 0.61
C GLY A 89 6.79 -0.42 -0.62
N TYR A 90 5.90 -0.85 -1.52
CA TYR A 90 6.19 -1.73 -2.65
C TYR A 90 5.34 -1.35 -3.87
N GLY A 91 5.07 -2.34 -4.73
CA GLY A 91 4.20 -2.15 -5.90
C GLY A 91 2.72 -2.15 -5.54
N ALA A 92 1.93 -1.32 -6.23
CA ALA A 92 0.51 -1.09 -5.98
C ALA A 92 -0.42 -1.89 -6.90
N ALA A 93 0.07 -2.93 -7.60
CA ALA A 93 -0.72 -3.65 -8.59
C ALA A 93 -2.00 -4.28 -8.02
N TYR A 94 -1.98 -4.73 -6.78
CA TYR A 94 -3.17 -5.31 -6.13
C TYR A 94 -4.30 -4.30 -5.92
N ALA A 95 -3.99 -3.01 -5.80
CA ALA A 95 -5.00 -1.97 -5.68
C ALA A 95 -5.75 -1.69 -7.00
N LEU A 96 -5.27 -2.23 -8.15
CA LEU A 96 -5.98 -2.17 -9.42
C LEU A 96 -7.23 -3.07 -9.42
N ASN A 97 -7.27 -4.10 -8.59
CA ASN A 97 -8.38 -5.04 -8.52
C ASN A 97 -9.71 -4.31 -8.25
N PRO A 98 -10.79 -4.59 -8.99
CA PRO A 98 -12.11 -4.01 -8.73
C PRO A 98 -12.62 -4.24 -7.30
N LYS A 99 -12.24 -5.36 -6.68
CA LYS A 99 -12.62 -5.73 -5.32
C LYS A 99 -11.69 -5.15 -4.23
N TYR A 100 -10.69 -4.35 -4.61
CA TYR A 100 -9.84 -3.71 -3.62
C TYR A 100 -10.58 -2.54 -2.96
N GLN A 101 -10.62 -2.58 -1.64
CA GLN A 101 -11.12 -1.50 -0.80
C GLN A 101 -10.18 -1.31 0.40
N GLU A 102 -9.73 -0.09 0.62
CA GLU A 102 -8.93 0.25 1.78
C GLU A 102 -9.81 0.36 3.03
N GLU A 103 -9.37 -0.16 4.18
CA GLU A 103 -10.16 -0.27 5.41
C GLU A 103 -10.63 1.08 5.94
N LEU A 104 -9.73 2.05 6.10
CA LEU A 104 -10.09 3.38 6.61
C LEU A 104 -10.97 4.15 5.61
N SER A 105 -10.74 3.95 4.31
CA SER A 105 -11.60 4.51 3.26
C SER A 105 -13.03 3.99 3.40
N LYS A 106 -13.20 2.70 3.67
CA LYS A 106 -14.51 2.11 3.95
C LYS A 106 -15.14 2.66 5.22
N LEU A 107 -14.40 2.65 6.32
CA LEU A 107 -14.90 3.04 7.64
C LEU A 107 -15.33 4.52 7.70
N LEU A 108 -14.60 5.38 6.99
CA LEU A 108 -14.81 6.84 7.01
C LEU A 108 -15.60 7.33 5.80
N ASN A 109 -16.01 6.47 4.88
CA ASN A 109 -16.59 6.83 3.60
C ASN A 109 -15.73 7.90 2.90
N ALA A 110 -14.44 7.59 2.72
CA ALA A 110 -13.39 8.51 2.30
C ALA A 110 -12.87 8.18 0.89
N ASN A 111 -12.36 9.20 0.22
CA ASN A 111 -11.62 9.02 -1.03
C ASN A 111 -10.32 8.24 -0.76
N LEU A 112 -9.80 7.60 -1.79
CA LEU A 112 -8.55 6.87 -1.80
C LEU A 112 -7.56 7.55 -2.74
N VAL A 113 -6.34 7.76 -2.28
CA VAL A 113 -5.16 8.10 -3.08
C VAL A 113 -4.07 7.11 -2.71
N PHE A 114 -3.91 6.07 -3.51
CA PHE A 114 -2.97 4.98 -3.25
C PHE A 114 -1.72 5.19 -4.10
N VAL A 115 -0.56 5.36 -3.46
CA VAL A 115 0.69 5.75 -4.11
C VAL A 115 1.63 4.55 -4.21
N GLU A 116 1.95 4.10 -5.44
CA GLU A 116 2.99 3.10 -5.65
C GLU A 116 4.35 3.66 -5.24
N TYR A 117 5.13 2.83 -4.52
CA TYR A 117 6.43 3.29 -4.04
C TYR A 117 7.43 3.42 -5.21
N ARG A 118 8.29 4.45 -5.18
CA ARG A 118 9.34 4.62 -6.19
C ARG A 118 10.21 3.36 -6.34
N TYR A 119 10.69 3.07 -7.54
CA TYR A 119 11.47 1.88 -7.94
C TYR A 119 10.69 0.56 -7.94
N PHE A 120 9.36 0.62 -7.82
CA PHE A 120 8.50 -0.55 -7.99
C PHE A 120 7.65 -0.44 -9.25
N LEU A 121 7.56 -1.54 -9.98
CA LEU A 121 6.73 -1.70 -11.18
C LEU A 121 6.82 -0.50 -12.14
N GLU A 122 5.67 0.17 -12.40
CA GLU A 122 5.62 1.33 -13.31
C GLU A 122 6.29 2.59 -12.72
N SER A 123 6.48 2.64 -11.41
CA SER A 123 7.07 3.78 -10.71
C SER A 123 8.60 3.71 -10.60
N THR A 124 9.23 3.02 -11.57
CA THR A 124 10.70 2.88 -11.62
C THR A 124 11.30 3.96 -12.52
N PRO A 125 12.21 4.82 -12.00
CA PRO A 125 12.96 5.75 -12.85
C PRO A 125 13.85 5.03 -13.87
N GLU A 126 13.99 5.61 -15.06
CA GLU A 126 14.95 5.15 -16.06
C GLU A 126 15.82 6.33 -16.55
N PRO A 127 17.16 6.20 -16.56
CA PRO A 127 17.95 5.04 -16.14
C PRO A 127 17.88 4.81 -14.61
N LYS A 128 17.98 3.55 -14.18
CA LYS A 128 17.98 3.20 -12.76
C LYS A 128 19.26 3.67 -12.07
N ASN A 129 19.12 4.52 -11.07
CA ASN A 129 20.16 4.82 -10.10
C ASN A 129 19.61 4.63 -8.68
N TRP A 130 20.10 3.62 -7.98
CA TRP A 130 19.60 3.24 -6.65
C TRP A 130 19.95 4.25 -5.55
N ASP A 131 20.88 5.18 -5.78
CA ASP A 131 21.24 6.24 -4.83
C ASP A 131 20.04 7.14 -4.51
N TYR A 132 19.08 7.24 -5.43
CA TYR A 132 17.85 8.02 -5.24
C TYR A 132 16.71 7.26 -4.56
N LEU A 133 16.88 5.96 -4.28
CA LEU A 133 15.91 5.19 -3.48
C LEU A 133 16.13 5.46 -1.99
N THR A 134 15.80 6.66 -1.56
CA THR A 134 15.92 7.09 -0.17
C THR A 134 14.55 7.28 0.48
N ALA A 135 14.51 7.21 1.81
CA ALA A 135 13.30 7.49 2.59
C ALA A 135 12.83 8.94 2.39
N GLU A 136 13.77 9.87 2.32
CA GLU A 136 13.49 11.29 2.11
C GLU A 136 12.86 11.53 0.74
N ASN A 137 13.45 11.03 -0.34
CA ASN A 137 12.90 11.18 -1.69
C ASN A 137 11.51 10.54 -1.82
N SER A 138 11.28 9.40 -1.15
CA SER A 138 9.97 8.77 -1.10
C SER A 138 8.94 9.62 -0.35
N ALA A 139 9.35 10.32 0.70
CA ALA A 139 8.48 11.26 1.40
C ALA A 139 8.14 12.49 0.54
N TYR A 140 9.09 12.99 -0.27
CA TYR A 140 8.83 14.06 -1.24
C TYR A 140 7.83 13.63 -2.33
N ASP A 141 7.87 12.39 -2.78
CA ASP A 141 6.86 11.88 -3.72
C ASP A 141 5.44 11.99 -3.12
N LEU A 142 5.28 11.54 -1.88
CA LEU A 142 3.99 11.61 -1.18
C LEU A 142 3.55 13.06 -0.96
N HIS A 143 4.48 13.94 -0.61
CA HIS A 143 4.24 15.38 -0.48
C HIS A 143 3.71 15.98 -1.79
N ASN A 144 4.38 15.69 -2.91
CA ASN A 144 3.94 16.16 -4.22
C ASN A 144 2.56 15.61 -4.61
N VAL A 145 2.32 14.31 -4.40
CA VAL A 145 1.01 13.69 -4.64
C VAL A 145 -0.07 14.38 -3.79
N ARG A 146 0.16 14.50 -2.49
CA ARG A 146 -0.80 15.15 -1.57
C ARG A 146 -1.11 16.58 -2.00
N ASN A 147 -0.11 17.39 -2.32
CA ASN A 147 -0.30 18.77 -2.72
C ASN A 147 -1.01 18.90 -4.07
N THR A 148 -0.75 17.99 -4.99
CA THR A 148 -1.44 17.93 -6.28
C THR A 148 -2.91 17.60 -6.08
N PHE A 149 -3.24 16.55 -5.34
CA PHE A 149 -4.62 16.11 -5.15
C PHE A 149 -5.41 16.95 -4.14
N LYS A 150 -4.75 17.71 -3.26
CA LYS A 150 -5.42 18.67 -2.34
C LYS A 150 -6.23 19.73 -3.09
N GLN A 151 -5.89 20.01 -4.34
CA GLN A 151 -6.64 20.94 -5.20
C GLN A 151 -8.04 20.39 -5.56
N ILE A 152 -8.20 19.07 -5.56
CA ILE A 152 -9.49 18.38 -5.81
C ILE A 152 -10.17 17.99 -4.50
N TYR A 153 -9.37 17.53 -3.51
CA TYR A 153 -9.84 17.01 -2.23
C TYR A 153 -9.42 17.94 -1.08
N PRO A 154 -10.19 19.03 -0.84
CA PRO A 154 -9.80 20.05 0.14
C PRO A 154 -10.00 19.63 1.60
N GLU A 155 -10.71 18.53 1.86
CA GLU A 155 -11.06 18.07 3.20
C GLU A 155 -9.87 17.42 3.93
N LYS A 156 -10.12 16.79 5.06
CA LYS A 156 -9.12 16.11 5.91
C LYS A 156 -8.38 15.01 5.18
N TRP A 157 -7.07 14.91 5.43
CA TRP A 157 -6.20 13.89 4.89
C TRP A 157 -5.68 12.98 6.00
N ILE A 158 -5.68 11.68 5.73
CA ILE A 158 -5.20 10.65 6.64
C ILE A 158 -4.20 9.78 5.88
N SER A 159 -2.97 9.65 6.39
CA SER A 159 -2.00 8.73 5.83
C SER A 159 -2.07 7.38 6.52
N THR A 160 -1.95 6.31 5.75
CA THR A 160 -1.95 4.93 6.26
C THR A 160 -1.07 4.03 5.40
N GLY A 161 -0.67 2.91 5.96
CA GLY A 161 0.10 1.87 5.27
C GLY A 161 0.40 0.72 6.20
N ILE A 162 0.70 -0.44 5.63
CA ILE A 162 0.92 -1.69 6.36
C ILE A 162 2.40 -2.11 6.21
N SER A 163 3.02 -2.60 7.29
CA SER A 163 4.41 -3.10 7.30
C SER A 163 5.39 -2.03 6.81
N LYS A 164 6.12 -2.23 5.71
CA LYS A 164 6.96 -1.19 5.11
C LYS A 164 6.15 0.06 4.73
N GLY A 165 4.88 -0.08 4.29
CA GLY A 165 3.97 1.04 4.09
C GLY A 165 3.67 1.79 5.39
N GLY A 166 3.52 1.07 6.51
CA GLY A 166 3.40 1.68 7.84
C GLY A 166 4.67 2.44 8.26
N GLN A 167 5.85 1.91 7.95
CA GLN A 167 7.11 2.63 8.12
C GLN A 167 7.14 3.90 7.25
N THR A 168 6.73 3.79 5.99
CA THR A 168 6.63 4.93 5.07
C THR A 168 5.67 6.00 5.60
N THR A 169 4.52 5.61 6.19
CA THR A 169 3.60 6.53 6.88
C THR A 169 4.29 7.32 7.99
N MET A 170 5.09 6.66 8.82
CA MET A 170 5.83 7.33 9.91
C MET A 170 6.91 8.28 9.36
N LEU A 171 7.67 7.84 8.36
CA LEU A 171 8.69 8.66 7.70
C LEU A 171 8.07 9.88 7.01
N TYR A 172 6.96 9.68 6.29
CA TYR A 172 6.23 10.77 5.65
C TYR A 172 5.80 11.83 6.67
N ARG A 173 5.21 11.42 7.80
CA ARG A 173 4.85 12.34 8.88
C ARG A 173 6.06 13.05 9.48
N ALA A 174 7.22 12.38 9.59
CA ALA A 174 8.43 12.97 10.14
C ALA A 174 9.02 14.05 9.21
N PHE A 175 9.01 13.84 7.89
CA PHE A 175 9.51 14.81 6.91
C PHE A 175 8.51 15.94 6.63
N PHE A 176 7.21 15.64 6.61
CA PHE A 176 6.13 16.57 6.28
C PHE A 176 5.01 16.52 7.33
N PRO A 177 5.23 17.10 8.51
CA PRO A 177 4.32 16.96 9.65
C PRO A 177 2.93 17.57 9.41
N ASP A 178 2.81 18.56 8.52
CA ASP A 178 1.59 19.32 8.28
C ASP A 178 0.79 18.84 7.03
N ASP A 179 1.30 17.85 6.31
CA ASP A 179 0.66 17.39 5.08
C ASP A 179 -0.66 16.66 5.32
N VAL A 180 -0.75 15.91 6.41
CA VAL A 180 -1.95 15.14 6.76
C VAL A 180 -2.39 15.43 8.18
N ASP A 181 -3.70 15.37 8.42
CA ASP A 181 -4.28 15.61 9.75
C ASP A 181 -3.97 14.45 10.70
N PHE A 182 -4.03 13.22 10.21
CA PHE A 182 -3.77 12.00 10.99
C PHE A 182 -2.85 11.04 10.24
N SER A 183 -2.14 10.21 11.01
CA SER A 183 -1.33 9.12 10.47
C SER A 183 -1.63 7.84 11.23
N VAL A 184 -1.96 6.78 10.50
CA VAL A 184 -2.35 5.47 11.04
C VAL A 184 -1.43 4.40 10.47
N PRO A 185 -0.21 4.24 11.01
CA PRO A 185 0.71 3.21 10.56
C PRO A 185 0.32 1.85 11.14
N TYR A 186 -0.02 0.88 10.29
CA TYR A 186 -0.25 -0.50 10.69
C TYR A 186 1.07 -1.27 10.71
N VAL A 187 1.40 -1.85 11.86
CA VAL A 187 2.58 -2.72 12.06
C VAL A 187 3.86 -2.21 11.37
N GLY A 188 4.05 -0.89 11.39
CA GLY A 188 5.21 -0.23 10.78
C GLY A 188 6.49 -0.58 11.54
N PRO A 189 7.51 -1.21 10.91
CA PRO A 189 8.73 -1.55 11.59
C PRO A 189 9.58 -0.30 11.85
N LEU A 190 10.01 -0.12 13.09
CA LEU A 190 11.02 0.88 13.46
C LEU A 190 12.39 0.20 13.48
N CYS A 191 13.04 0.14 12.31
CA CYS A 191 14.35 -0.48 12.17
C CYS A 191 15.46 0.44 12.70
N LYS A 192 16.39 -0.14 13.47
CA LYS A 192 17.55 0.57 14.03
C LYS A 192 18.80 0.44 13.18
N GLY A 193 18.78 -0.45 12.21
CA GLY A 193 19.89 -0.76 11.30
C GLY A 193 19.62 -2.04 10.53
N VAL A 194 20.55 -2.43 9.66
CA VAL A 194 20.46 -3.70 8.91
C VAL A 194 20.49 -4.87 9.89
N GLU A 195 21.43 -4.86 10.84
CA GLU A 195 21.52 -5.81 11.93
C GLU A 195 20.88 -5.18 13.18
N ASP A 196 19.56 -5.27 13.28
CA ASP A 196 18.81 -4.65 14.38
C ASP A 196 19.08 -5.29 15.74
N GLY A 197 19.45 -6.59 15.78
CA GLY A 197 19.76 -7.34 17.00
C GLY A 197 18.54 -7.73 17.83
N ARG A 198 17.31 -7.41 17.43
CA ARG A 198 16.08 -7.78 18.16
C ARG A 198 15.45 -9.07 17.65
N HIS A 199 15.72 -9.49 16.40
CA HIS A 199 15.10 -10.64 15.77
C HIS A 199 15.47 -11.96 16.45
N GLU A 200 16.75 -12.24 16.62
CA GLU A 200 17.20 -13.47 17.27
C GLU A 200 16.71 -13.62 18.72
N PRO A 201 16.81 -12.61 19.60
CA PRO A 201 16.25 -12.70 20.94
C PRO A 201 14.72 -12.96 20.95
N PHE A 202 14.00 -12.41 19.98
CA PHE A 202 12.58 -12.69 19.81
C PHE A 202 12.34 -14.16 19.43
N LEU A 203 13.00 -14.66 18.38
CA LEU A 203 12.87 -16.05 17.91
C LEU A 203 13.26 -17.08 18.97
N ARG A 204 14.19 -16.74 19.86
CA ARG A 204 14.56 -17.61 21.02
C ARG A 204 13.49 -17.69 22.09
N LYS A 205 12.51 -16.77 22.13
CA LYS A 205 11.50 -16.66 23.20
C LYS A 205 10.08 -16.85 22.73
N VAL A 206 9.78 -16.62 21.44
CA VAL A 206 8.42 -16.71 20.89
C VAL A 206 7.89 -18.13 20.98
N GLY A 207 6.62 -18.29 21.34
CA GLY A 207 5.99 -19.61 21.47
C GLY A 207 6.58 -20.47 22.60
N THR A 208 6.30 -21.76 22.53
CA THR A 208 6.85 -22.76 23.46
C THR A 208 8.23 -23.25 23.03
N LYS A 209 9.00 -23.82 23.97
CA LYS A 209 10.27 -24.47 23.65
C LYS A 209 10.10 -25.58 22.61
N ALA A 210 9.08 -26.42 22.77
CA ALA A 210 8.80 -27.53 21.88
C ALA A 210 8.49 -27.07 20.44
N GLU A 211 7.78 -25.96 20.24
CA GLU A 211 7.53 -25.39 18.93
C GLU A 211 8.82 -24.88 18.28
N ARG A 212 9.65 -24.18 19.02
CA ARG A 212 10.93 -23.70 18.50
C ARG A 212 11.87 -24.84 18.09
N GLU A 213 11.94 -25.91 18.91
CA GLU A 213 12.72 -27.12 18.59
C GLU A 213 12.20 -27.77 17.31
N ARG A 214 10.88 -27.91 17.15
CA ARG A 214 10.28 -28.46 15.90
C ARG A 214 10.60 -27.62 14.66
N ILE A 215 10.58 -26.29 14.79
CA ILE A 215 10.97 -25.40 13.68
C ILE A 215 12.43 -25.63 13.33
N GLN A 216 13.30 -25.65 14.31
CA GLN A 216 14.72 -25.87 14.11
C GLN A 216 15.01 -27.25 13.49
N ASP A 217 14.39 -28.30 13.99
CA ASP A 217 14.53 -29.66 13.46
C ASP A 217 14.11 -29.74 12.00
N PHE A 218 12.98 -29.09 11.64
CA PHE A 218 12.52 -28.99 10.27
C PHE A 218 13.52 -28.24 9.38
N GLN A 219 14.01 -27.09 9.81
CA GLN A 219 15.00 -26.32 9.06
C GLN A 219 16.29 -27.11 8.83
N LEU A 220 16.78 -27.79 9.87
CA LEU A 220 17.98 -28.64 9.78
C LEU A 220 17.76 -29.84 8.86
N GLU A 221 16.59 -30.47 8.90
CA GLU A 221 16.27 -31.61 8.03
C GLU A 221 16.21 -31.17 6.55
N VAL A 222 15.60 -30.02 6.24
CA VAL A 222 15.60 -29.47 4.88
C VAL A 222 17.04 -29.23 4.39
N LEU A 223 17.89 -28.62 5.23
CA LEU A 223 19.28 -28.36 4.85
C LEU A 223 20.11 -29.64 4.67
N LYS A 224 19.90 -30.64 5.50
CA LYS A 224 20.54 -31.96 5.33
C LYS A 224 20.14 -32.65 4.03
N ARG A 225 18.89 -32.45 3.61
CA ARG A 225 18.34 -33.02 2.38
C ARG A 225 18.29 -32.03 1.22
N LYS A 226 19.20 -31.06 1.21
CA LYS A 226 19.24 -30.00 0.20
C LYS A 226 19.24 -30.50 -1.22
N SER A 227 19.97 -31.62 -1.49
CA SER A 227 20.00 -32.28 -2.80
C SER A 227 18.64 -32.78 -3.27
N ASP A 228 17.80 -33.26 -2.34
CA ASP A 228 16.45 -33.75 -2.65
C ASP A 228 15.45 -32.60 -2.80
N MET A 229 15.66 -31.53 -2.04
CA MET A 229 14.75 -30.36 -2.00
C MET A 229 14.91 -29.43 -3.19
N LEU A 230 16.13 -29.28 -3.72
CA LEU A 230 16.41 -28.38 -4.83
C LEU A 230 15.57 -28.66 -6.09
N PRO A 231 15.46 -29.90 -6.59
CA PRO A 231 14.64 -30.19 -7.77
C PRO A 231 13.16 -29.85 -7.56
N LEU A 232 12.66 -30.02 -6.32
CA LEU A 232 11.27 -29.69 -5.98
C LEU A 232 11.04 -28.16 -6.01
N LEU A 233 11.97 -27.39 -5.44
CA LEU A 233 11.92 -25.92 -5.49
C LEU A 233 12.03 -25.41 -6.93
N GLU A 234 12.94 -25.96 -7.74
CA GLU A 234 13.08 -25.60 -9.16
C GLU A 234 11.80 -25.86 -9.94
N SER A 235 11.19 -27.04 -9.73
CA SER A 235 9.92 -27.38 -10.35
C SER A 235 8.80 -26.42 -9.95
N TYR A 236 8.71 -26.10 -8.66
CA TYR A 236 7.73 -25.11 -8.16
C TYR A 236 7.93 -23.73 -8.80
N CYS A 237 9.17 -23.23 -8.80
CA CYS A 237 9.50 -21.93 -9.39
C CYS A 237 9.18 -21.89 -10.88
N LYS A 238 9.52 -22.93 -11.62
CA LYS A 238 9.19 -23.06 -13.05
C LYS A 238 7.67 -23.02 -13.29
N ASN A 239 6.89 -23.76 -12.50
CA ASN A 239 5.43 -23.79 -12.62
C ASN A 239 4.77 -22.44 -12.28
N LYS A 240 5.42 -21.63 -11.44
CA LYS A 240 4.95 -20.30 -11.04
C LYS A 240 5.60 -19.16 -11.84
N ASN A 241 6.44 -19.45 -12.83
CA ASN A 241 7.20 -18.48 -13.60
C ASN A 241 8.04 -17.53 -12.72
N LEU A 242 8.59 -18.06 -11.62
CA LEU A 242 9.46 -17.29 -10.72
C LEU A 242 10.90 -17.34 -11.22
N THR A 243 11.57 -16.19 -11.21
CA THR A 243 12.99 -16.05 -11.57
C THR A 243 13.73 -15.30 -10.47
N PHE A 244 15.00 -15.68 -10.25
CA PHE A 244 15.85 -15.10 -9.23
C PHE A 244 17.17 -14.63 -9.83
N ARG A 245 17.80 -13.63 -9.22
CA ARG A 245 19.14 -13.14 -9.60
C ARG A 245 20.27 -13.87 -8.89
N ILE A 246 19.95 -14.73 -7.92
CA ILE A 246 20.87 -15.55 -7.14
C ILE A 246 20.68 -17.03 -7.52
N PRO A 247 21.70 -17.88 -7.30
CA PRO A 247 21.59 -19.31 -7.56
C PRO A 247 20.49 -19.99 -6.73
N MET A 248 19.81 -21.00 -7.31
CA MET A 248 18.72 -21.72 -6.62
C MET A 248 19.13 -22.35 -5.27
N PRO A 249 20.37 -22.85 -5.07
CA PRO A 249 20.79 -23.29 -3.74
C PRO A 249 20.75 -22.20 -2.67
N GLU A 250 21.08 -20.95 -3.03
CA GLU A 250 20.99 -19.81 -2.13
C GLU A 250 19.52 -19.40 -1.88
N VAL A 251 18.67 -19.49 -2.92
CA VAL A 251 17.23 -19.26 -2.75
C VAL A 251 16.65 -20.21 -1.70
N LEU A 252 17.04 -21.52 -1.76
CA LEU A 252 16.61 -22.49 -0.76
C LEU A 252 17.11 -22.12 0.65
N ASP A 253 18.37 -21.70 0.79
CA ASP A 253 18.90 -21.28 2.08
C ASP A 253 18.12 -20.11 2.68
N TYR A 254 17.80 -19.09 1.86
CA TYR A 254 16.94 -17.98 2.28
C TYR A 254 15.52 -18.42 2.65
N CYS A 255 14.92 -19.33 1.90
CA CYS A 255 13.60 -19.89 2.24
C CYS A 255 13.64 -20.60 3.60
N VAL A 256 14.71 -21.35 3.90
CA VAL A 256 14.88 -22.03 5.19
C VAL A 256 15.07 -21.02 6.33
N LEU A 257 15.86 -19.97 6.14
CA LEU A 257 16.05 -18.91 7.15
C LEU A 257 14.75 -18.16 7.42
N GLU A 258 14.01 -17.80 6.37
CA GLU A 258 12.74 -17.05 6.46
C GLU A 258 11.60 -17.88 7.07
N TYR A 259 11.68 -19.21 7.01
CA TYR A 259 10.61 -20.12 7.45
C TYR A 259 10.13 -19.84 8.88
N SER A 260 11.03 -19.58 9.83
CA SER A 260 10.67 -19.30 11.22
C SER A 260 9.89 -17.98 11.36
N PHE A 261 10.23 -16.95 10.59
CA PHE A 261 9.51 -15.67 10.60
C PHE A 261 8.12 -15.83 9.96
N ALA A 262 8.06 -16.44 8.79
CA ALA A 262 6.80 -16.66 8.07
C ALA A 262 5.81 -17.48 8.90
N LEU A 263 6.29 -18.52 9.58
CA LEU A 263 5.48 -19.40 10.41
C LEU A 263 4.83 -18.62 11.58
N TRP A 264 5.60 -17.80 12.30
CA TRP A 264 5.09 -17.01 13.40
C TRP A 264 4.19 -15.85 12.94
N GLN A 265 4.48 -15.28 11.79
CA GLN A 265 3.69 -14.18 11.22
C GLN A 265 2.30 -14.64 10.75
N TRP A 266 2.23 -15.79 10.09
CA TRP A 266 1.00 -16.26 9.45
C TRP A 266 0.17 -17.21 10.31
N GLY A 267 0.61 -17.48 11.55
CA GLY A 267 -0.16 -18.21 12.53
C GLY A 267 -0.40 -19.69 12.19
N THR A 268 0.51 -20.31 11.46
CA THR A 268 0.43 -21.73 11.13
C THR A 268 0.61 -22.56 12.41
N CYS A 269 -0.40 -23.32 12.80
CA CYS A 269 -0.36 -24.12 14.03
C CYS A 269 0.48 -25.38 13.82
N LEU A 270 1.60 -25.46 14.52
CA LEU A 270 2.48 -26.66 14.51
C LEU A 270 1.88 -27.89 15.20
N LEU A 271 0.78 -27.71 15.91
CA LEU A 271 0.11 -28.80 16.64
C LEU A 271 -0.79 -29.65 15.76
N TYR A 272 -1.20 -29.16 14.59
CA TYR A 272 -2.08 -29.90 13.70
C TYR A 272 -1.27 -30.62 12.62
N THR A 273 -1.23 -31.92 12.69
CA THR A 273 -0.70 -32.83 11.65
C THR A 273 -1.69 -33.05 10.51
N SER A 274 -2.90 -32.51 10.62
CA SER A 274 -3.93 -32.54 9.59
C SER A 274 -4.32 -31.13 9.17
N PRO A 275 -4.58 -30.85 7.88
CA PRO A 275 -5.08 -29.58 7.43
C PRO A 275 -6.36 -29.23 8.16
N SER A 276 -6.45 -27.99 8.67
CA SER A 276 -7.65 -27.49 9.31
C SER A 276 -8.72 -27.23 8.25
N PRO A 277 -10.03 -27.30 8.61
CA PRO A 277 -11.10 -26.89 7.69
C PRO A 277 -10.96 -25.46 7.14
N ARG A 278 -10.15 -24.60 7.79
CA ARG A 278 -9.83 -23.26 7.31
C ARG A 278 -8.85 -23.26 6.12
N ASP A 279 -8.04 -24.31 5.97
CA ASP A 279 -7.08 -24.43 4.89
C ASP A 279 -7.75 -24.75 3.54
N TYR A 280 -9.02 -25.15 3.58
CA TYR A 280 -9.86 -25.43 2.40
C TYR A 280 -10.84 -24.28 2.06
N ALA A 281 -10.90 -23.21 2.87
CA ALA A 281 -11.84 -22.11 2.70
C ALA A 281 -11.22 -20.85 2.06
N ALA A 282 -9.99 -20.95 1.55
CA ALA A 282 -9.27 -19.86 0.87
C ALA A 282 -9.25 -20.03 -0.64
#